data_bcd89996a2e11fa3a34113a7109182f1
#
_entry.id   bcd89996a2e11fa3a34113a7109182f1
#
_cell.length_a   1.000
_cell.length_b   1.000
_cell.length_c   1.000
_cell.angle_alpha   90.00
_cell.angle_beta   90.00
_cell.angle_gamma   90.00
#
_symmetry.space_group_name_H-M   'P 1'
#
loop_
_entity.id
_entity.type
_entity.pdbx_description
1 polymer ?
#
loop_
_entity_poly.entity_id
_entity_poly.type
_entity_poly.pdbx_seq_one_letter_code
_entity_poly.pdbx_strand_id
1 'polypeptide(L)'
;MSTERHRNPIPTVDVIIEQNSRILMIRRKNEPYKGCLALPGGFVDEGERIEDAARRETNEETSLNIHLVGILGVYSDSKRDPRGHLISTVFVGIVPSDNVAVEASAQDDASEVEWINLEAVIKSNIAFDHKKILSDYKVWKESGGTFWSSKDESNLEAV
;
A
#
# COMPACT_ATOMS: atom_id res chain seq x y z
N MET A 1 -38.22 -8.13 -14.85
CA MET A 1 -37.21 -8.34 -13.82
C MET A 1 -35.96 -7.55 -14.19
N SER A 2 -35.69 -6.47 -13.46
CA SER A 2 -34.43 -5.76 -13.60
C SER A 2 -33.32 -6.63 -12.99
N THR A 3 -32.43 -7.15 -13.81
CA THR A 3 -31.18 -7.69 -13.33
C THR A 3 -30.30 -6.49 -12.97
N GLU A 4 -30.51 -5.92 -11.78
CA GLU A 4 -29.50 -4.99 -11.25
C GLU A 4 -28.20 -5.76 -11.11
N ARG A 5 -27.26 -5.45 -11.99
CA ARG A 5 -25.91 -6.00 -11.88
C ARG A 5 -25.30 -5.47 -10.57
N HIS A 6 -25.06 -6.38 -9.64
CA HIS A 6 -24.38 -6.04 -8.42
C HIS A 6 -23.02 -5.41 -8.74
N ARG A 7 -22.77 -4.21 -8.24
CA ARG A 7 -21.48 -3.53 -8.39
C ARG A 7 -20.56 -3.95 -7.26
N ASN A 8 -19.47 -4.59 -7.60
CA ASN A 8 -18.45 -4.99 -6.63
C ASN A 8 -17.42 -3.88 -6.42
N PRO A 9 -16.92 -3.69 -5.21
CA PRO A 9 -15.71 -2.91 -4.99
C PRO A 9 -14.54 -3.50 -5.78
N ILE A 10 -13.59 -2.63 -6.13
CA ILE A 10 -12.43 -3.02 -6.93
C ILE A 10 -11.29 -3.44 -6.00
N PRO A 11 -10.72 -4.65 -6.15
CA PRO A 11 -9.59 -5.08 -5.34
C PRO A 11 -8.29 -4.41 -5.79
N THR A 12 -7.54 -3.95 -4.81
CA THR A 12 -6.19 -3.39 -4.98
C THR A 12 -5.24 -3.99 -3.95
N VAL A 13 -3.97 -3.73 -4.12
CA VAL A 13 -2.90 -4.07 -3.16
C VAL A 13 -2.02 -2.85 -2.95
N ASP A 14 -1.48 -2.73 -1.75
CA ASP A 14 -0.40 -1.81 -1.41
C ASP A 14 0.68 -2.60 -0.66
N VAL A 15 1.92 -2.18 -0.75
CA VAL A 15 3.04 -2.90 -0.15
C VAL A 15 3.90 -1.96 0.67
N ILE A 16 4.15 -2.33 1.92
CA ILE A 16 5.11 -1.66 2.79
C ILE A 16 6.43 -2.41 2.72
N ILE A 17 7.49 -1.72 2.32
CA ILE A 17 8.84 -2.27 2.25
C ILE A 17 9.74 -1.38 3.09
N GLU A 18 10.31 -1.94 4.14
CA GLU A 18 11.26 -1.25 5.00
C GLU A 18 12.66 -1.83 4.85
N GLN A 19 13.64 -0.95 4.73
CA GLN A 19 15.05 -1.31 4.72
C GLN A 19 15.84 -0.19 5.41
N ASN A 20 16.68 -0.54 6.38
CA ASN A 20 17.49 0.42 7.14
C ASN A 20 16.66 1.56 7.75
N SER A 21 15.52 1.22 8.35
CA SER A 21 14.57 2.18 8.96
C SER A 21 13.95 3.17 7.98
N ARG A 22 14.00 2.87 6.69
CA ARG A 22 13.39 3.67 5.62
C ARG A 22 12.32 2.88 4.90
N ILE A 23 11.27 3.56 4.53
CA ILE A 23 10.14 3.02 3.76
C ILE A 23 10.32 3.39 2.30
N LEU A 24 10.07 2.42 1.42
CA LEU A 24 10.05 2.64 -0.01
C LEU A 24 8.74 3.34 -0.40
N MET A 25 8.87 4.53 -0.93
CA MET A 25 7.75 5.33 -1.43
C MET A 25 7.93 5.62 -2.91
N ILE A 26 6.83 5.75 -3.62
CA ILE A 26 6.81 6.25 -4.99
C ILE A 26 6.20 7.64 -5.01
N ARG A 27 6.58 8.45 -5.99
CA ARG A 27 5.92 9.72 -6.28
C ARG A 27 4.99 9.52 -7.45
N ARG A 28 3.72 9.85 -7.27
CA ARG A 28 2.69 9.65 -8.30
C ARG A 28 2.90 10.64 -9.45
N LYS A 29 2.88 10.15 -10.70
CA LYS A 29 2.96 11.00 -11.90
C LYS A 29 1.60 11.32 -12.51
N ASN A 30 0.52 10.65 -12.10
CA ASN A 30 -0.84 10.83 -12.61
C ASN A 30 -1.83 11.19 -11.51
N GLU A 31 -2.93 11.85 -11.91
CA GLU A 31 -4.06 12.05 -11.01
C GLU A 31 -4.76 10.71 -10.68
N PRO A 32 -5.40 10.52 -9.52
CA PRO A 32 -5.46 11.46 -8.40
C PRO A 32 -4.12 11.55 -7.64
N TYR A 33 -3.95 12.60 -6.85
CA TYR A 33 -2.78 12.84 -6.01
C TYR A 33 -1.45 12.94 -6.78
N LYS A 34 -1.47 13.51 -7.99
CA LYS A 34 -0.25 13.74 -8.75
C LYS A 34 0.79 14.52 -7.94
N GLY A 35 2.02 14.03 -7.93
CA GLY A 35 3.12 14.62 -7.18
C GLY A 35 3.21 14.24 -5.71
N CYS A 36 2.20 13.55 -5.16
CA CYS A 36 2.21 13.05 -3.79
C CYS A 36 2.96 11.73 -3.68
N LEU A 37 3.53 11.48 -2.50
CA LEU A 37 4.10 10.19 -2.15
C LEU A 37 2.99 9.16 -1.93
N ALA A 38 3.26 7.91 -2.31
CA ALA A 38 2.36 6.79 -2.10
C ALA A 38 3.16 5.51 -1.86
N LEU A 39 2.52 4.51 -1.25
CA LEU A 39 3.06 3.16 -1.23
C LEU A 39 3.01 2.56 -2.64
N PRO A 40 3.97 1.70 -3.00
CA PRO A 40 3.83 0.88 -4.19
C PRO A 40 2.56 0.04 -4.12
N GLY A 41 1.84 -0.07 -5.23
CA GLY A 41 0.60 -0.84 -5.29
C GLY A 41 -0.20 -0.55 -6.55
N GLY A 42 -1.32 -1.23 -6.67
CA GLY A 42 -2.20 -1.07 -7.82
C GLY A 42 -3.34 -2.07 -7.85
N PHE A 43 -3.96 -2.18 -9.00
CA PHE A 43 -5.12 -3.04 -9.20
C PHE A 43 -4.73 -4.51 -9.33
N VAL A 44 -5.56 -5.37 -8.79
CA VAL A 44 -5.46 -6.82 -8.98
C VAL A 44 -6.12 -7.18 -10.31
N ASP A 45 -5.41 -7.91 -11.16
CA ASP A 45 -5.95 -8.38 -12.42
C ASP A 45 -6.87 -9.58 -12.21
N GLU A 46 -7.85 -9.74 -13.09
CA GLU A 46 -8.75 -10.90 -13.03
C GLU A 46 -7.94 -12.20 -13.13
N GLY A 47 -8.21 -13.13 -12.21
CA GLY A 47 -7.50 -14.41 -12.14
C GLY A 47 -6.15 -14.36 -11.43
N GLU A 48 -5.69 -13.19 -11.03
CA GLU A 48 -4.43 -13.00 -10.31
C GLU A 48 -4.64 -13.12 -8.78
N ARG A 49 -3.74 -13.84 -8.11
CA ARG A 49 -3.74 -13.83 -6.65
C ARG A 49 -3.25 -12.48 -6.14
N ILE A 50 -3.76 -12.01 -5.02
CA ILE A 50 -3.39 -10.71 -4.46
C ILE A 50 -1.89 -10.64 -4.10
N GLU A 51 -1.28 -11.73 -3.64
CA GLU A 51 0.15 -11.78 -3.37
C GLU A 51 1.00 -11.66 -4.65
N ASP A 52 0.51 -12.18 -5.77
CA ASP A 52 1.18 -12.03 -7.06
C ASP A 52 1.03 -10.60 -7.59
N ALA A 53 -0.16 -10.00 -7.41
CA ALA A 53 -0.38 -8.58 -7.71
C ALA A 53 0.57 -7.67 -6.92
N ALA A 54 0.75 -7.94 -5.64
CA ALA A 54 1.66 -7.17 -4.78
C ALA A 54 3.11 -7.22 -5.30
N ARG A 55 3.59 -8.40 -5.68
CA ARG A 55 4.94 -8.55 -6.25
C ARG A 55 5.06 -7.88 -7.62
N ARG A 56 4.08 -8.08 -8.49
CA ARG A 56 4.05 -7.51 -9.84
C ARG A 56 4.04 -5.98 -9.79
N GLU A 57 3.12 -5.39 -9.03
CA GLU A 57 3.01 -3.92 -8.92
C GLU A 57 4.29 -3.31 -8.34
N THR A 58 4.85 -3.92 -7.31
CA THR A 58 6.13 -3.46 -6.74
C THR A 58 7.25 -3.50 -7.78
N ASN A 59 7.35 -4.60 -8.53
CA ASN A 59 8.38 -4.72 -9.57
C ASN A 59 8.17 -3.72 -10.71
N GLU A 60 6.93 -3.56 -11.18
CA GLU A 60 6.60 -2.61 -12.25
C GLU A 60 6.92 -1.16 -11.87
N GLU A 61 6.67 -0.78 -10.62
CA GLU A 61 6.87 0.60 -10.17
C GLU A 61 8.29 0.89 -9.67
N THR A 62 8.99 -0.10 -9.13
CA THR A 62 10.28 0.11 -8.43
C THR A 62 11.44 -0.72 -8.96
N SER A 63 11.21 -1.67 -9.85
CA SER A 63 12.18 -2.67 -10.35
C SER A 63 12.68 -3.65 -9.28
N LEU A 64 12.09 -3.66 -8.08
CA LEU A 64 12.49 -4.58 -7.03
C LEU A 64 11.70 -5.87 -7.06
N ASN A 65 12.40 -6.97 -6.82
CA ASN A 65 11.80 -8.25 -6.47
C ASN A 65 11.80 -8.39 -4.95
N ILE A 66 10.64 -8.68 -4.39
CA ILE A 66 10.45 -8.72 -2.93
C ILE A 66 9.95 -10.07 -2.46
N HIS A 67 10.21 -10.38 -1.19
CA HIS A 67 9.52 -11.42 -0.46
C HIS A 67 8.44 -10.81 0.41
N LEU A 68 7.24 -11.36 0.36
CA LEU A 68 6.15 -10.98 1.28
C LEU A 68 6.32 -11.74 2.59
N VAL A 69 6.26 -10.99 3.69
CA VAL A 69 6.45 -11.56 5.05
C VAL A 69 5.19 -11.49 5.90
N GLY A 70 4.19 -10.74 5.48
CA GLY A 70 2.94 -10.65 6.20
C GLY A 70 1.90 -9.79 5.50
N ILE A 71 0.71 -9.81 6.07
CA ILE A 71 -0.39 -8.92 5.73
C ILE A 71 -0.60 -7.98 6.91
N LEU A 72 -0.50 -6.68 6.68
CA LEU A 72 -0.80 -5.68 7.70
C LEU A 72 -2.30 -5.65 7.97
N GLY A 73 -3.11 -5.61 6.94
CA GLY A 73 -4.54 -5.54 7.04
C GLY A 73 -5.26 -5.25 5.74
N VAL A 74 -6.55 -4.97 5.86
CA VAL A 74 -7.44 -4.67 4.74
C VAL A 74 -8.10 -3.32 4.96
N TYR A 75 -8.00 -2.45 3.98
CA TYR A 75 -8.50 -1.07 4.03
C TYR A 75 -9.61 -0.90 3.00
N SER A 76 -10.82 -0.66 3.47
CA SER A 76 -12.03 -0.69 2.64
C SER A 76 -12.98 0.48 2.84
N ASP A 77 -12.54 1.57 3.47
CA ASP A 77 -13.37 2.77 3.56
C ASP A 77 -13.74 3.24 2.15
N SER A 78 -15.03 3.46 1.90
CA SER A 78 -15.52 3.85 0.57
C SER A 78 -14.99 5.21 0.10
N LYS A 79 -14.47 6.03 1.00
CA LYS A 79 -13.93 7.35 0.73
C LYS A 79 -12.40 7.38 0.63
N ARG A 80 -11.74 6.23 0.80
CA ARG A 80 -10.28 6.17 0.80
C ARG A 80 -9.65 6.55 -0.55
N ASP A 81 -10.38 6.37 -1.63
CA ASP A 81 -9.94 6.67 -2.99
C ASP A 81 -11.04 7.43 -3.74
N PRO A 82 -10.72 8.59 -4.35
CA PRO A 82 -11.73 9.39 -5.07
C PRO A 82 -12.23 8.73 -6.36
N ARG A 83 -11.53 7.73 -6.89
CA ARG A 83 -11.91 7.04 -8.13
C ARG A 83 -13.10 6.09 -7.96
N GLY A 84 -13.36 5.63 -6.72
CA GLY A 84 -14.45 4.70 -6.43
C GLY A 84 -14.22 3.92 -5.15
N HIS A 85 -15.03 2.87 -4.94
CA HIS A 85 -14.87 2.00 -3.77
C HIS A 85 -13.79 0.94 -4.06
N LEU A 86 -12.61 1.16 -3.54
CA LEU A 86 -11.45 0.28 -3.66
C LEU A 86 -11.17 -0.39 -2.31
N ILE A 87 -10.93 -1.70 -2.36
CA ILE A 87 -10.52 -2.47 -1.19
C ILE A 87 -9.06 -2.85 -1.37
N SER A 88 -8.18 -2.34 -0.51
CA SER A 88 -6.76 -2.65 -0.56
C SER A 88 -6.37 -3.66 0.51
N THR A 89 -5.73 -4.74 0.09
CA THR A 89 -4.95 -5.60 0.98
C THR A 89 -3.53 -5.06 1.04
N VAL A 90 -3.06 -4.74 2.24
CA VAL A 90 -1.73 -4.18 2.45
C VAL A 90 -0.79 -5.28 2.93
N PHE A 91 0.22 -5.57 2.13
CA PHE A 91 1.28 -6.51 2.45
C PHE A 91 2.49 -5.82 3.06
N VAL A 92 3.24 -6.57 3.84
CA VAL A 92 4.59 -6.20 4.28
C VAL A 92 5.58 -7.09 3.54
N GLY A 93 6.55 -6.45 2.91
CA GLY A 93 7.57 -7.12 2.11
C GLY A 93 8.98 -6.72 2.52
N ILE A 94 9.94 -7.54 2.13
CA ILE A 94 11.38 -7.29 2.30
C ILE A 94 12.10 -7.46 0.97
N VAL A 95 13.19 -6.74 0.82
CA VAL A 95 14.15 -6.97 -0.27
C VAL A 95 15.10 -8.07 0.17
N PRO A 96 15.22 -9.20 -0.59
CA PRO A 96 16.15 -10.25 -0.24
C PRO A 96 17.60 -9.76 -0.17
N SER A 97 18.38 -10.32 0.75
CA SER A 97 19.77 -9.89 1.01
C SER A 97 20.72 -10.09 -0.18
N ASP A 98 20.42 -11.04 -1.07
CA ASP A 98 21.18 -11.28 -2.31
C ASP A 98 20.89 -10.23 -3.39
N ASN A 99 19.86 -9.39 -3.22
CA ASN A 99 19.52 -8.29 -4.14
C ASN A 99 19.91 -6.91 -3.58
N VAL A 100 20.77 -6.83 -2.57
CA VAL A 100 21.20 -5.58 -1.92
C VAL A 100 21.87 -4.59 -2.89
N ALA A 101 22.36 -5.07 -4.04
CA ALA A 101 23.01 -4.26 -5.06
C ALA A 101 22.03 -3.68 -6.10
N VAL A 102 20.76 -4.06 -6.08
CA VAL A 102 19.76 -3.55 -7.02
C VAL A 102 19.11 -2.31 -6.41
N GLU A 103 19.48 -1.15 -6.92
CA GLU A 103 18.80 0.10 -6.56
C GLU A 103 17.39 0.11 -7.14
N ALA A 104 16.41 0.52 -6.33
CA ALA A 104 15.07 0.76 -6.81
C ALA A 104 15.07 1.87 -7.88
N SER A 105 14.36 1.67 -8.96
CA SER A 105 14.22 2.64 -10.04
C SER A 105 12.75 2.84 -10.40
N ALA A 106 12.37 4.10 -10.67
CA ALA A 106 11.02 4.43 -11.05
C ALA A 106 10.67 3.87 -12.43
N GLN A 107 9.49 3.27 -12.53
CA GLN A 107 8.90 2.75 -13.76
C GLN A 107 7.40 3.01 -13.79
N ASP A 108 6.77 2.84 -14.96
CA ASP A 108 5.32 2.93 -15.17
C ASP A 108 4.68 4.19 -14.57
N ASP A 109 3.82 4.05 -13.55
CA ASP A 109 3.05 5.14 -12.96
C ASP A 109 3.83 5.95 -11.91
N ALA A 110 5.07 5.57 -11.58
CA ALA A 110 5.92 6.30 -10.66
C ALA A 110 6.84 7.26 -11.42
N SER A 111 6.91 8.52 -10.99
CA SER A 111 7.89 9.48 -11.49
C SER A 111 9.23 9.37 -10.75
N GLU A 112 9.21 8.99 -9.50
CA GLU A 112 10.38 8.84 -8.63
C GLU A 112 10.16 7.73 -7.62
N VAL A 113 11.26 7.12 -7.18
CA VAL A 113 11.30 6.16 -6.06
C VAL A 113 12.18 6.75 -4.98
N GLU A 114 11.67 6.78 -3.74
CA GLU A 114 12.37 7.37 -2.61
C GLU A 114 12.35 6.42 -1.41
N TRP A 115 13.48 6.31 -0.72
CA TRP A 115 13.57 5.67 0.59
C TRP A 115 13.50 6.75 1.67
N ILE A 116 12.44 6.75 2.47
CA ILE A 116 12.18 7.81 3.44
C ILE A 116 12.02 7.20 4.83
N ASN A 117 12.63 7.83 5.83
CA ASN A 117 12.45 7.44 7.23
C ASN A 117 10.96 7.42 7.60
N LEU A 118 10.50 6.38 8.31
CA LEU A 118 9.10 6.17 8.65
C LEU A 118 8.48 7.39 9.38
N GLU A 119 9.18 7.96 10.34
CA GLU A 119 8.69 9.14 11.08
C GLU A 119 8.55 10.36 10.16
N ALA A 120 9.47 10.52 9.21
CA ALA A 120 9.43 11.61 8.25
C ALA A 120 8.29 11.44 7.23
N VAL A 121 8.09 10.22 6.70
CA VAL A 121 7.04 9.98 5.72
C VAL A 121 5.65 10.15 6.31
N ILE A 122 5.41 9.73 7.56
CA ILE A 122 4.12 9.92 8.25
C ILE A 122 3.74 11.40 8.34
N LYS A 123 4.72 12.29 8.43
CA LYS A 123 4.53 13.76 8.50
C LYS A 123 4.43 14.42 7.13
N SER A 124 4.68 13.69 6.05
CA SER A 124 4.68 14.21 4.68
C SER A 124 3.29 14.25 4.08
N ASN A 125 3.17 14.86 2.90
CA ASN A 125 1.95 14.84 2.10
C ASN A 125 1.86 13.52 1.33
N ILE A 126 1.02 12.62 1.81
CA ILE A 126 0.87 11.26 1.29
C ILE A 126 -0.50 11.09 0.66
N ALA A 127 -0.55 10.35 -0.45
CA ALA A 127 -1.77 10.05 -1.18
C ALA A 127 -2.70 9.09 -0.40
N PHE A 128 -3.98 9.17 -0.70
CA PHE A 128 -5.03 8.27 -0.19
C PHE A 128 -5.06 8.22 1.35
N ASP A 129 -5.27 7.04 1.91
CA ASP A 129 -5.19 6.75 3.34
C ASP A 129 -3.84 6.16 3.77
N HIS A 130 -2.80 6.33 2.94
CA HIS A 130 -1.50 5.70 3.18
C HIS A 130 -0.82 6.20 4.46
N LYS A 131 -1.15 7.41 4.93
CA LYS A 131 -0.70 7.89 6.23
C LYS A 131 -1.24 7.04 7.38
N LYS A 132 -2.52 6.68 7.34
CA LYS A 132 -3.13 5.76 8.32
C LYS A 132 -2.47 4.39 8.25
N ILE A 133 -2.28 3.87 7.04
CA ILE A 133 -1.63 2.58 6.81
C ILE A 133 -0.22 2.56 7.43
N LEU A 134 0.57 3.59 7.21
CA LEU A 134 1.93 3.69 7.78
C LEU A 134 1.91 3.88 9.30
N SER A 135 0.94 4.59 9.83
CA SER A 135 0.76 4.72 11.29
C SER A 135 0.38 3.37 11.92
N ASP A 136 -0.48 2.60 11.28
CA ASP A 136 -0.83 1.25 11.71
C ASP A 136 0.37 0.30 11.61
N TYR A 137 1.17 0.41 10.56
CA TYR A 137 2.42 -0.35 10.41
C TYR A 137 3.39 -0.10 11.56
N LYS A 138 3.51 1.14 12.01
CA LYS A 138 4.34 1.49 13.17
C LYS A 138 3.90 0.73 14.42
N VAL A 139 2.59 0.64 14.66
CA VAL A 139 2.03 -0.14 15.78
C VAL A 139 2.28 -1.64 15.55
N TRP A 140 2.09 -2.13 14.35
CA TRP A 140 2.31 -3.53 13.99
C TRP A 140 3.76 -3.98 14.26
N LYS A 141 4.73 -3.14 13.99
CA LYS A 141 6.15 -3.41 14.28
C LYS A 141 6.40 -3.65 15.77
N GLU A 142 5.69 -2.96 16.63
CA GLU A 142 5.87 -3.03 18.09
C GLU A 142 5.06 -4.15 18.73
N SER A 143 3.84 -4.40 18.27
CA SER A 143 2.90 -5.28 18.96
C SER A 143 2.19 -6.29 18.07
N GLY A 144 2.44 -6.28 16.75
CA GLY A 144 1.74 -7.18 15.83
C GLY A 144 0.28 -6.81 15.64
N GLY A 145 -0.53 -7.79 15.29
CA GLY A 145 -1.97 -7.62 15.08
C GLY A 145 -2.36 -7.48 13.63
N THR A 146 -3.64 -7.27 13.40
CA THR A 146 -4.24 -7.06 12.09
C THR A 146 -5.01 -5.75 12.11
N PHE A 147 -4.96 -5.00 11.02
CA PHE A 147 -5.49 -3.66 10.92
C PHE A 147 -6.57 -3.57 9.83
N TRP A 148 -7.44 -2.60 9.98
CA TRP A 148 -8.51 -2.29 9.02
C TRP A 148 -8.91 -0.82 9.15
N SER A 149 -9.67 -0.31 8.20
CA SER A 149 -9.98 1.14 8.10
C SER A 149 -10.53 1.77 9.38
N SER A 150 -11.42 1.09 10.09
CA SER A 150 -12.10 1.63 11.27
C SER A 150 -11.62 1.05 12.61
N LYS A 151 -10.47 0.40 12.64
CA LYS A 151 -10.02 -0.33 13.85
C LYS A 151 -9.97 0.54 15.10
N ASP A 152 -9.46 1.74 14.98
CA ASP A 152 -9.34 2.65 16.14
C ASP A 152 -10.66 3.34 16.49
N GLU A 153 -11.56 3.49 15.52
CA GLU A 153 -12.87 4.07 15.70
C GLU A 153 -13.80 3.15 16.52
N SER A 154 -13.71 1.84 16.31
CA SER A 154 -14.55 0.84 17.01
C SER A 154 -14.23 0.70 18.49
N ASN A 155 -13.05 1.12 18.93
CA ASN A 155 -12.67 1.09 20.35
C ASN A 155 -13.27 2.24 21.17
N LEU A 156 -13.81 3.26 20.52
CA LEU A 156 -14.45 4.39 21.19
C LEU A 156 -15.90 4.12 21.57
N GLU A 157 -16.54 3.13 20.96
CA GLU A 157 -17.94 2.75 21.25
C GLU A 157 -18.08 1.64 22.30
N ALA A 158 -16.98 1.02 22.71
CA ALA A 158 -16.96 -0.12 23.62
C ALA A 158 -16.63 0.26 25.09
N VAL A 159 -16.64 1.54 25.43
CA VAL A 159 -16.38 2.04 26.80
C VAL A 159 -17.68 2.56 27.42
#